data_d3caf31d43e70299b5ab42569e86e1c8
#
_entry.id   d3caf31d43e70299b5ab42569e86e1c8
#
_cell.length_a   1.000
_cell.length_b   1.000
_cell.length_c   1.000
_cell.angle_alpha   90.00
_cell.angle_beta   90.00
_cell.angle_gamma   90.00
#
_symmetry.space_group_name_H-M   'P 1'
#
loop_
_entity.id
_entity.type
_entity.pdbx_description
1 polymer ?
#
loop_
_entity_poly.entity_id
_entity_poly.type
_entity_poly.pdbx_seq_one_letter_code
_entity_poly.pdbx_strand_id
1 'polypeptide(L)'
;MMQGLVGRVEPNWIIGWVYDEAVKTPFEIDIHYNGKLLGRGLANFYRQDLVKVTRHVNGKCGFQINIPNWGNNLDQLKVTANGIDLEFSPVAMRKASIVKRALTIQNTKSHFFIHIPKTAGTAFRVLLEKQFSQNEIFPNKKDIQSNDEQYPTLSEVLKYKTIERDVKLLMGHYPLAMYRVFDEKPTMSILLRNPVQRVISNIFHMKNNDPNFKDLSPAQIYGKGGWHFINLQTRYLIDNGLNMHMRYLDAKPLGSPAMSQAKKHLNLCEFVGLSEELDKSVRLANKLFDWTLEEPKMVNVAQSKKEVSPQLLNRIRKDNQIDIKLYQAAKLRFDSLCESNGID
;
A
#
# COMPACT_ATOMS: atom_id res chain seq x y z
N MET A 1 -9.52 37.62 0.04
CA MET A 1 -9.23 37.14 -1.34
C MET A 1 -8.88 35.65 -1.26
N MET A 2 -9.56 34.85 -2.09
CA MET A 2 -9.33 33.41 -2.11
C MET A 2 -7.89 33.05 -2.46
N GLN A 3 -7.30 32.16 -1.69
CA GLN A 3 -6.00 31.55 -1.95
C GLN A 3 -6.17 30.03 -1.92
N GLY A 4 -5.55 29.34 -2.84
CA GLY A 4 -5.65 27.90 -2.92
C GLY A 4 -4.69 27.30 -3.94
N LEU A 5 -4.42 26.01 -3.77
CA LEU A 5 -3.46 25.33 -4.60
C LEU A 5 -3.77 23.82 -4.64
N VAL A 6 -3.67 23.25 -5.82
CA VAL A 6 -3.59 21.80 -5.99
C VAL A 6 -2.16 21.38 -5.68
N GLY A 7 -1.94 20.79 -4.53
CA GLY A 7 -0.61 20.43 -4.04
C GLY A 7 -0.11 19.08 -4.53
N ARG A 8 -1.05 18.17 -4.85
CA ARG A 8 -0.73 16.82 -5.29
C ARG A 8 -1.83 16.25 -6.18
N VAL A 9 -1.42 15.64 -7.25
CA VAL A 9 -2.28 14.87 -8.15
C VAL A 9 -1.80 13.42 -8.15
N GLU A 10 -2.69 12.51 -7.85
CA GLU A 10 -2.44 11.07 -7.81
C GLU A 10 -3.47 10.38 -8.75
N PRO A 11 -3.26 9.15 -9.19
CA PRO A 11 -4.16 8.49 -10.14
C PRO A 11 -5.64 8.44 -9.71
N ASN A 12 -5.90 8.37 -8.40
CA ASN A 12 -7.27 8.28 -7.87
C ASN A 12 -7.59 9.35 -6.82
N TRP A 13 -6.70 10.34 -6.62
CA TRP A 13 -6.87 11.37 -5.62
C TRP A 13 -6.30 12.69 -6.08
N ILE A 14 -6.98 13.75 -5.73
CA ILE A 14 -6.47 15.11 -5.83
C ILE A 14 -6.48 15.73 -4.44
N ILE A 15 -5.33 16.29 -4.06
CA ILE A 15 -5.10 16.85 -2.74
C ILE A 15 -4.66 18.30 -2.92
N GLY A 16 -5.25 19.17 -2.13
CA GLY A 16 -4.90 20.59 -2.13
C GLY A 16 -5.44 21.29 -0.89
N TRP A 17 -5.46 22.60 -1.00
CA TRP A 17 -6.04 23.46 0.01
C TRP A 17 -6.59 24.72 -0.63
N VAL A 18 -7.58 25.32 0.01
CA VAL A 18 -8.14 26.61 -0.37
C VAL A 18 -8.75 27.28 0.85
N TYR A 19 -8.51 28.57 0.99
CA TYR A 19 -9.16 29.38 2.00
C TYR A 19 -9.38 30.82 1.53
N ASP A 20 -10.32 31.48 2.17
CA ASP A 20 -10.51 32.93 2.11
C ASP A 20 -10.91 33.41 3.51
N GLU A 21 -10.27 34.47 4.00
CA GLU A 21 -10.57 35.02 5.33
C GLU A 21 -12.03 35.50 5.46
N ALA A 22 -12.63 35.93 4.37
CA ALA A 22 -14.03 36.39 4.33
C ALA A 22 -15.06 35.27 4.29
N VAL A 23 -14.64 34.03 3.97
CA VAL A 23 -15.55 32.88 3.78
C VAL A 23 -15.46 31.97 4.98
N LYS A 24 -16.58 31.79 5.69
CA LYS A 24 -16.67 30.94 6.90
C LYS A 24 -17.05 29.49 6.61
N THR A 25 -17.64 29.22 5.45
CA THR A 25 -18.05 27.89 5.03
C THR A 25 -16.95 27.21 4.24
N PRO A 26 -16.82 25.85 4.31
CA PRO A 26 -15.88 25.13 3.48
C PRO A 26 -16.15 25.36 1.99
N PHE A 27 -15.09 25.50 1.19
CA PHE A 27 -15.18 25.59 -0.26
C PHE A 27 -15.61 24.24 -0.84
N GLU A 28 -16.54 24.28 -1.80
CA GLU A 28 -16.88 23.14 -2.63
C GLU A 28 -15.82 22.98 -3.73
N ILE A 29 -15.28 21.78 -3.86
CA ILE A 29 -14.22 21.46 -4.82
C ILE A 29 -14.77 20.54 -5.88
N ASP A 30 -14.70 20.97 -7.13
CA ASP A 30 -15.03 20.16 -8.30
C ASP A 30 -13.77 19.81 -9.09
N ILE A 31 -13.69 18.57 -9.53
CA ILE A 31 -12.62 18.05 -10.34
C ILE A 31 -13.18 17.59 -11.67
N HIS A 32 -12.70 18.18 -12.75
CA HIS A 32 -13.12 17.86 -14.12
C HIS A 32 -11.94 17.33 -14.95
N TYR A 33 -12.24 16.43 -15.84
CA TYR A 33 -11.30 15.94 -16.85
C TYR A 33 -11.98 15.89 -18.23
N ASN A 34 -11.39 16.52 -19.22
CA ASN A 34 -12.04 16.72 -20.53
C ASN A 34 -13.46 17.33 -20.40
N GLY A 35 -13.63 18.30 -19.50
CA GLY A 35 -14.94 18.93 -19.24
C GLY A 35 -15.94 18.07 -18.47
N LYS A 36 -15.62 16.81 -18.15
CA LYS A 36 -16.50 15.89 -17.44
C LYS A 36 -16.17 15.87 -15.94
N LEU A 37 -17.18 16.00 -15.09
CA LEU A 37 -16.99 15.93 -13.64
C LEU A 37 -16.53 14.53 -13.23
N LEU A 38 -15.36 14.45 -12.55
CA LEU A 38 -14.77 13.22 -12.03
C LEU A 38 -15.03 13.05 -10.54
N GLY A 39 -15.06 14.13 -9.79
CA GLY A 39 -15.24 14.08 -8.34
C GLY A 39 -15.60 15.43 -7.75
N ARG A 40 -16.24 15.38 -6.59
CA ARG A 40 -16.66 16.55 -5.81
C ARG A 40 -16.41 16.31 -4.33
N GLY A 41 -16.08 17.36 -3.59
CA GLY A 41 -15.91 17.30 -2.15
C GLY A 41 -15.79 18.67 -1.53
N LEU A 42 -15.43 18.71 -0.24
CA LEU A 42 -15.28 19.95 0.53
C LEU A 42 -13.84 20.15 1.01
N ALA A 43 -13.38 21.39 1.03
CA ALA A 43 -12.13 21.79 1.65
C ALA A 43 -12.32 21.97 3.17
N ASN A 44 -12.33 20.85 3.91
CA ASN A 44 -12.59 20.81 5.35
C ASN A 44 -11.60 19.96 6.15
N PHE A 45 -10.54 19.47 5.52
CA PHE A 45 -9.47 18.74 6.22
C PHE A 45 -8.54 19.69 6.97
N TYR A 46 -8.17 19.27 8.18
CA TYR A 46 -7.23 20.04 8.99
C TYR A 46 -5.81 19.97 8.41
N ARG A 47 -5.18 21.14 8.23
CA ARG A 47 -3.84 21.34 7.69
C ARG A 47 -3.00 22.12 8.67
N GLN A 48 -2.33 21.40 9.58
CA GLN A 48 -1.46 22.00 10.60
C GLN A 48 -0.33 22.85 10.02
N ASP A 49 0.19 22.45 8.87
CA ASP A 49 1.26 23.14 8.15
C ASP A 49 0.81 24.51 7.61
N LEU A 50 -0.49 24.66 7.34
CA LEU A 50 -1.04 25.92 6.81
C LEU A 50 -1.54 26.87 7.90
N VAL A 51 -1.81 26.41 9.11
CA VAL A 51 -2.29 27.25 10.22
C VAL A 51 -1.36 28.42 10.49
N LYS A 52 -0.04 28.21 10.43
CA LYS A 52 0.97 29.24 10.67
C LYS A 52 1.17 30.19 9.48
N VAL A 53 0.90 29.70 8.27
CA VAL A 53 1.19 30.44 7.02
C VAL A 53 0.00 31.27 6.59
N THR A 54 -1.20 30.73 6.73
CA THR A 54 -2.43 31.31 6.18
C THR A 54 -3.22 32.13 7.20
N ARG A 55 -2.81 32.14 8.49
CA ARG A 55 -3.59 32.70 9.61
C ARG A 55 -5.02 32.16 9.68
N HIS A 56 -5.30 31.03 9.07
CA HIS A 56 -6.62 30.41 9.08
C HIS A 56 -6.96 29.92 10.49
N VAL A 57 -7.98 30.52 11.09
CA VAL A 57 -8.31 30.39 12.53
C VAL A 57 -8.50 28.93 12.98
N ASN A 58 -9.01 28.05 12.09
CA ASN A 58 -9.28 26.65 12.44
C ASN A 58 -8.48 25.62 11.64
N GLY A 59 -7.64 26.02 10.70
CA GLY A 59 -6.82 25.15 9.86
C GLY A 59 -7.57 24.16 8.94
N LYS A 60 -8.90 24.22 8.90
CA LYS A 60 -9.75 23.33 8.09
C LYS A 60 -9.92 23.86 6.67
N CYS A 61 -8.85 23.82 5.89
CA CYS A 61 -8.81 24.34 4.52
C CYS A 61 -8.26 23.35 3.49
N GLY A 62 -7.91 22.16 3.91
CA GLY A 62 -7.43 21.10 3.03
C GLY A 62 -8.55 20.33 2.36
N PHE A 63 -8.29 19.81 1.16
CA PHE A 63 -9.16 18.83 0.52
C PHE A 63 -8.37 17.62 0.03
N GLN A 64 -9.03 16.48 0.03
CA GLN A 64 -8.58 15.24 -0.56
C GLN A 64 -9.80 14.56 -1.18
N ILE A 65 -9.84 14.51 -2.49
CA ILE A 65 -11.00 14.02 -3.23
C ILE A 65 -10.61 12.79 -4.03
N ASN A 66 -11.37 11.73 -3.84
CA ASN A 66 -11.24 10.52 -4.62
C ASN A 66 -11.85 10.75 -6.01
N ILE A 67 -11.10 10.37 -7.04
CA ILE A 67 -11.55 10.41 -8.43
C ILE A 67 -11.35 9.03 -9.07
N PRO A 68 -12.19 8.65 -10.04
CA PRO A 68 -11.93 7.44 -10.82
C PRO A 68 -10.63 7.59 -11.59
N ASN A 69 -10.11 6.47 -12.09
CA ASN A 69 -8.92 6.48 -12.94
C ASN A 69 -9.16 7.42 -14.13
N TRP A 70 -8.31 8.42 -14.29
CA TRP A 70 -8.38 9.45 -15.32
C TRP A 70 -7.15 9.36 -16.23
N GLY A 71 -7.22 9.79 -17.46
CA GLY A 71 -6.21 9.54 -18.49
C GLY A 71 -4.81 10.16 -18.30
N ASN A 72 -4.44 10.62 -17.09
CA ASN A 72 -3.12 11.15 -16.69
C ASN A 72 -2.60 12.34 -17.53
N ASN A 73 -3.45 13.02 -18.31
CA ASN A 73 -3.07 14.25 -18.99
C ASN A 73 -3.52 15.47 -18.15
N LEU A 74 -2.56 16.12 -17.49
CA LEU A 74 -2.84 17.28 -16.63
C LEU A 74 -3.45 18.48 -17.36
N ASP A 75 -3.13 18.66 -18.64
CA ASP A 75 -3.66 19.79 -19.42
C ASP A 75 -5.19 19.70 -19.58
N GLN A 76 -5.74 18.52 -19.36
CA GLN A 76 -7.17 18.24 -19.44
C GLN A 76 -7.85 18.17 -18.05
N LEU A 77 -7.04 18.27 -16.98
CA LEU A 77 -7.52 18.23 -15.59
C LEU A 77 -7.74 19.65 -15.07
N LYS A 78 -8.95 19.91 -14.60
CA LYS A 78 -9.34 21.19 -14.02
C LYS A 78 -9.87 20.97 -12.62
N VAL A 79 -9.41 21.76 -11.67
CA VAL A 79 -9.87 21.74 -10.28
C VAL A 79 -10.37 23.13 -9.93
N THR A 80 -11.60 23.20 -9.44
CA THR A 80 -12.21 24.48 -9.06
C THR A 80 -12.63 24.47 -7.60
N ALA A 81 -12.61 25.65 -6.98
CA ALA A 81 -13.14 25.90 -5.65
C ALA A 81 -14.28 26.93 -5.77
N ASN A 82 -15.51 26.54 -5.44
CA ASN A 82 -16.73 27.34 -5.68
C ASN A 82 -16.77 27.91 -7.11
N GLY A 83 -16.38 27.09 -8.11
CA GLY A 83 -16.36 27.48 -9.52
C GLY A 83 -15.13 28.28 -9.99
N ILE A 84 -14.23 28.67 -9.08
CA ILE A 84 -12.99 29.39 -9.41
C ILE A 84 -11.83 28.41 -9.56
N ASP A 85 -11.05 28.53 -10.62
CA ASP A 85 -9.95 27.63 -10.93
C ASP A 85 -8.84 27.69 -9.86
N LEU A 86 -8.34 26.54 -9.45
CA LEU A 86 -7.17 26.41 -8.61
C LEU A 86 -5.93 26.12 -9.45
N GLU A 87 -4.85 26.81 -9.12
CA GLU A 87 -3.55 26.52 -9.75
C GLU A 87 -2.94 25.23 -9.22
N PHE A 88 -2.16 24.59 -10.08
CA PHE A 88 -1.38 23.41 -9.70
C PHE A 88 0.01 23.83 -9.21
N SER A 89 0.43 23.27 -8.09
CA SER A 89 1.79 23.51 -7.60
C SER A 89 2.83 22.97 -8.59
N PRO A 90 4.03 23.58 -8.67
CA PRO A 90 5.12 23.05 -9.48
C PRO A 90 5.45 21.59 -9.16
N VAL A 91 5.22 21.16 -7.92
CA VAL A 91 5.40 19.76 -7.49
C VAL A 91 4.30 18.87 -8.03
N ALA A 92 3.05 19.32 -8.04
CA ALA A 92 1.94 18.58 -8.65
C ALA A 92 2.15 18.41 -10.15
N MET A 93 2.53 19.49 -10.84
CA MET A 93 2.80 19.48 -12.29
C MET A 93 3.99 18.57 -12.65
N ARG A 94 5.09 18.62 -11.89
CA ARG A 94 6.23 17.72 -12.10
C ARG A 94 5.86 16.26 -11.88
N LYS A 95 5.08 15.94 -10.86
CA LYS A 95 4.69 14.56 -10.54
C LYS A 95 3.84 13.92 -11.63
N ALA A 96 2.86 14.63 -12.15
CA ALA A 96 2.00 14.06 -13.18
C ALA A 96 2.73 13.88 -14.52
N SER A 97 3.67 14.77 -14.88
CA SER A 97 4.55 14.56 -16.05
C SER A 97 5.54 13.41 -15.84
N ILE A 98 5.93 13.14 -14.61
CA ILE A 98 6.81 12.01 -14.23
C ILE A 98 6.04 10.69 -14.26
N VAL A 99 4.79 10.65 -13.80
CA VAL A 99 3.92 9.45 -13.89
C VAL A 99 3.86 8.95 -15.33
N LYS A 100 3.73 9.85 -16.29
CA LYS A 100 3.69 9.48 -17.72
C LYS A 100 5.02 8.91 -18.27
N ARG A 101 6.17 9.21 -17.65
CA ARG A 101 7.50 8.77 -18.10
C ARG A 101 8.13 7.66 -17.28
N ALA A 102 7.81 7.56 -16.00
CA ALA A 102 8.49 6.64 -15.07
C ALA A 102 7.89 5.23 -15.08
N LEU A 103 6.76 5.02 -15.74
CA LEU A 103 5.97 3.80 -15.63
C LEU A 103 5.96 2.94 -16.89
N THR A 104 6.84 3.22 -17.84
CA THR A 104 7.06 2.31 -18.95
C THR A 104 8.03 1.23 -18.50
N ILE A 105 7.56 0.31 -17.66
CA ILE A 105 8.21 -0.99 -17.50
C ILE A 105 7.90 -1.74 -18.78
N GLN A 106 8.77 -1.59 -19.76
CA GLN A 106 8.65 -2.21 -21.09
C GLN A 106 8.98 -3.70 -21.02
N ASN A 107 8.20 -4.51 -20.28
CA ASN A 107 8.40 -5.95 -20.39
C ASN A 107 7.13 -6.74 -20.14
N THR A 108 6.74 -7.54 -21.11
CA THR A 108 5.58 -8.45 -21.11
C THR A 108 5.62 -9.54 -20.03
N LYS A 109 6.69 -9.63 -19.25
CA LYS A 109 6.91 -10.66 -18.20
C LYS A 109 7.24 -10.08 -16.83
N SER A 110 6.82 -8.86 -16.54
CA SER A 110 7.04 -8.26 -15.22
C SER A 110 6.28 -9.00 -14.12
N HIS A 111 6.90 -9.11 -12.96
CA HIS A 111 6.36 -9.77 -11.78
C HIS A 111 6.18 -8.77 -10.64
N PHE A 112 5.04 -8.80 -9.97
CA PHE A 112 4.76 -7.97 -8.79
C PHE A 112 4.53 -8.85 -7.57
N PHE A 113 5.47 -8.82 -6.63
CA PHE A 113 5.33 -9.48 -5.33
C PHE A 113 4.79 -8.51 -4.29
N ILE A 114 3.55 -8.72 -3.85
CA ILE A 114 2.86 -7.94 -2.83
C ILE A 114 3.39 -8.34 -1.45
N HIS A 115 4.37 -7.60 -0.95
CA HIS A 115 5.02 -7.90 0.32
C HIS A 115 4.25 -7.29 1.51
N ILE A 116 3.40 -8.08 2.13
CA ILE A 116 2.72 -7.67 3.37
C ILE A 116 3.66 -7.83 4.57
N PRO A 117 3.74 -6.84 5.49
CA PRO A 117 4.58 -6.97 6.68
C PRO A 117 4.21 -8.18 7.56
N LYS A 118 5.23 -8.94 7.96
CA LYS A 118 5.15 -10.09 8.87
C LYS A 118 4.44 -11.34 8.32
N THR A 119 4.46 -11.50 6.99
CA THR A 119 3.96 -12.73 6.31
C THR A 119 5.09 -13.58 5.70
N ALA A 120 6.27 -13.62 6.30
CA ALA A 120 7.49 -14.28 5.79
C ALA A 120 8.02 -13.65 4.47
N GLY A 121 7.51 -12.50 4.06
CA GLY A 121 7.92 -11.85 2.81
C GLY A 121 9.41 -11.52 2.73
N THR A 122 10.08 -11.25 3.85
CA THR A 122 11.54 -11.03 3.86
C THR A 122 12.30 -12.30 3.48
N ALA A 123 11.90 -13.46 3.99
CA ALA A 123 12.52 -14.73 3.61
C ALA A 123 12.29 -15.03 2.13
N PHE A 124 11.06 -14.85 1.66
CA PHE A 124 10.72 -15.04 0.25
C PHE A 124 11.43 -14.05 -0.68
N ARG A 125 11.58 -12.78 -0.23
CA ARG A 125 12.36 -11.77 -0.94
C ARG A 125 13.81 -12.20 -1.15
N VAL A 126 14.46 -12.73 -0.12
CA VAL A 126 15.86 -13.22 -0.24
C VAL A 126 15.97 -14.32 -1.31
N LEU A 127 14.97 -15.17 -1.45
CA LEU A 127 14.93 -16.18 -2.50
C LEU A 127 14.76 -15.55 -3.88
N LEU A 128 13.84 -14.59 -4.02
CA LEU A 128 13.62 -13.86 -5.27
C LEU A 128 14.84 -13.05 -5.70
N GLU A 129 15.59 -12.46 -4.74
CA GLU A 129 16.84 -11.74 -5.02
C GLU A 129 17.95 -12.63 -5.59
N LYS A 130 17.85 -13.94 -5.40
CA LYS A 130 18.75 -14.92 -6.06
C LYS A 130 18.29 -15.28 -7.47
N GLN A 131 16.98 -15.23 -7.73
CA GLN A 131 16.39 -15.57 -9.02
C GLN A 131 16.53 -14.46 -10.06
N PHE A 132 16.53 -13.19 -9.61
CA PHE A 132 16.63 -12.01 -10.46
C PHE A 132 17.94 -11.26 -10.21
N SER A 133 18.53 -10.69 -11.25
CA SER A 133 19.68 -9.80 -11.08
C SER A 133 19.28 -8.51 -10.35
N GLN A 134 20.22 -7.85 -9.66
CA GLN A 134 19.94 -6.61 -8.93
C GLN A 134 19.40 -5.49 -9.83
N ASN A 135 19.74 -5.49 -11.12
CA ASN A 135 19.23 -4.50 -12.06
C ASN A 135 17.78 -4.78 -12.48
N GLU A 136 17.33 -6.01 -12.38
CA GLU A 136 15.96 -6.43 -12.71
C GLU A 136 14.97 -6.27 -11.54
N ILE A 137 15.48 -5.95 -10.35
CA ILE A 137 14.65 -5.79 -9.14
C ILE A 137 14.42 -4.31 -8.84
N PHE A 138 13.18 -3.96 -8.48
CA PHE A 138 12.84 -2.65 -7.92
C PHE A 138 11.95 -2.79 -6.67
N PRO A 139 12.23 -2.07 -5.58
CA PRO A 139 13.52 -1.43 -5.32
C PRO A 139 14.60 -2.45 -5.00
N ASN A 140 15.80 -2.23 -5.50
CA ASN A 140 16.98 -2.97 -5.10
C ASN A 140 17.71 -2.27 -3.94
N LYS A 141 18.85 -2.81 -3.52
CA LYS A 141 19.65 -2.23 -2.41
C LYS A 141 20.10 -0.79 -2.65
N LYS A 142 20.27 -0.36 -3.91
CA LYS A 142 20.67 1.01 -4.23
C LYS A 142 19.48 1.97 -4.20
N ASP A 143 18.29 1.46 -4.46
CA ASP A 143 17.05 2.26 -4.43
C ASP A 143 16.54 2.46 -2.99
N ILE A 144 16.94 1.59 -2.06
CA ILE A 144 16.59 1.70 -0.64
C ILE A 144 17.60 2.66 0.01
N GLN A 145 17.15 3.82 0.43
CA GLN A 145 18.02 4.79 1.10
C GLN A 145 18.59 4.19 2.39
N SER A 146 19.90 4.31 2.55
CA SER A 146 20.76 3.55 3.45
C SER A 146 20.55 3.73 4.95
N ASN A 147 19.69 4.65 5.40
CA ASN A 147 19.61 4.98 6.81
C ASN A 147 18.44 4.36 7.58
N ASP A 148 17.40 3.84 6.91
CA ASP A 148 16.20 3.35 7.60
C ASP A 148 15.63 2.03 7.06
N GLU A 149 16.29 1.35 6.12
CA GLU A 149 15.75 0.15 5.43
C GLU A 149 14.31 0.34 4.92
N GLN A 150 13.91 1.59 4.66
CA GLN A 150 12.55 1.88 4.24
C GLN A 150 12.45 1.75 2.72
N TYR A 151 11.47 0.97 2.29
CA TYR A 151 11.11 0.93 0.88
C TYR A 151 10.71 2.31 0.39
N PRO A 152 11.13 2.70 -0.82
CA PRO A 152 10.66 3.92 -1.44
C PRO A 152 9.14 4.00 -1.38
N THR A 153 8.61 5.14 -0.98
CA THR A 153 7.18 5.41 -1.05
C THR A 153 6.74 5.47 -2.51
N LEU A 154 5.44 5.31 -2.81
CA LEU A 154 4.97 5.49 -4.18
C LEU A 154 5.40 6.85 -4.74
N SER A 155 5.31 7.91 -3.94
CA SER A 155 5.74 9.23 -4.38
C SER A 155 7.23 9.30 -4.69
N GLU A 156 8.05 8.49 -4.06
CA GLU A 156 9.47 8.32 -4.37
C GLU A 156 9.66 7.43 -5.59
N VAL A 157 8.93 6.32 -5.69
CA VAL A 157 8.89 5.49 -6.90
C VAL A 157 8.53 6.34 -8.12
N LEU A 158 7.56 7.23 -8.00
CA LEU A 158 7.15 8.15 -9.06
C LEU A 158 8.15 9.30 -9.29
N LYS A 159 9.02 9.63 -8.34
CA LYS A 159 10.11 10.61 -8.48
C LYS A 159 11.35 10.02 -9.16
N TYR A 160 11.58 8.73 -9.07
CA TYR A 160 12.68 8.10 -9.79
C TYR A 160 12.40 8.17 -11.28
N LYS A 161 12.88 9.27 -11.86
CA LYS A 161 12.68 9.68 -13.24
C LYS A 161 13.12 8.67 -14.31
N THR A 162 13.86 7.66 -13.89
CA THR A 162 14.52 6.75 -14.81
C THR A 162 14.77 5.43 -14.11
N ILE A 163 13.77 4.58 -14.08
CA ILE A 163 14.14 3.18 -14.09
C ILE A 163 14.58 2.91 -15.53
N GLU A 164 15.76 3.42 -15.89
CA GLU A 164 16.42 3.15 -17.19
C GLU A 164 16.91 1.71 -17.29
N ARG A 165 16.38 0.83 -16.43
CA ARG A 165 16.74 -0.57 -16.37
C ARG A 165 15.52 -1.45 -16.59
N ASP A 166 15.73 -2.60 -17.17
CA ASP A 166 14.70 -3.60 -17.41
C ASP A 166 14.24 -4.24 -16.08
N VAL A 167 13.27 -3.62 -15.39
CA VAL A 167 12.72 -4.14 -14.14
C VAL A 167 11.76 -5.28 -14.43
N LYS A 168 12.12 -6.49 -14.00
CA LYS A 168 11.28 -7.69 -14.10
C LYS A 168 10.56 -8.04 -12.81
N LEU A 169 11.06 -7.57 -11.66
CA LEU A 169 10.48 -7.82 -10.36
C LEU A 169 10.26 -6.52 -9.59
N LEU A 170 8.99 -6.18 -9.35
CA LEU A 170 8.60 -5.17 -8.37
C LEU A 170 8.28 -5.88 -7.06
N MET A 171 8.90 -5.49 -5.96
CA MET A 171 8.57 -6.01 -4.64
C MET A 171 8.79 -4.99 -3.53
N GLY A 172 7.88 -4.94 -2.59
CA GLY A 172 7.95 -4.01 -1.46
C GLY A 172 6.66 -3.99 -0.67
N HIS A 173 6.60 -3.12 0.32
CA HIS A 173 5.38 -2.94 1.10
C HIS A 173 4.35 -2.10 0.33
N TYR A 174 4.04 -2.54 -0.88
CA TYR A 174 3.11 -1.89 -1.80
C TYR A 174 1.78 -2.62 -1.86
N PRO A 175 0.64 -1.90 -1.83
CA PRO A 175 -0.68 -2.53 -1.98
C PRO A 175 -0.88 -3.01 -3.42
N LEU A 176 -1.86 -3.91 -3.59
CA LEU A 176 -2.20 -4.48 -4.90
C LEU A 176 -2.42 -3.39 -5.96
N ALA A 177 -3.03 -2.27 -5.62
CA ALA A 177 -3.28 -1.15 -6.54
C ALA A 177 -2.02 -0.69 -7.30
N MET A 178 -0.82 -1.02 -6.80
CA MET A 178 0.45 -0.74 -7.46
C MET A 178 0.60 -1.43 -8.82
N TYR A 179 -0.15 -2.50 -9.11
CA TYR A 179 -0.11 -3.14 -10.44
C TYR A 179 -0.46 -2.17 -11.59
N ARG A 180 -1.17 -1.08 -11.28
CA ARG A 180 -1.56 -0.05 -12.26
C ARG A 180 -0.40 0.81 -12.75
N VAL A 181 0.77 0.70 -12.15
CA VAL A 181 1.98 1.39 -12.62
C VAL A 181 2.63 0.68 -13.81
N PHE A 182 2.21 -0.53 -14.09
CA PHE A 182 2.66 -1.30 -15.24
C PHE A 182 1.78 -1.00 -16.45
N ASP A 183 2.38 -0.89 -17.63
CA ASP A 183 1.66 -0.70 -18.89
C ASP A 183 0.79 -1.92 -19.21
N GLU A 184 1.33 -3.12 -18.94
CA GLU A 184 0.62 -4.39 -19.00
C GLU A 184 0.45 -4.98 -17.61
N LYS A 185 -0.60 -5.76 -17.39
CA LYS A 185 -0.84 -6.40 -16.10
C LYS A 185 0.32 -7.34 -15.76
N PRO A 186 1.06 -7.10 -14.66
CA PRO A 186 2.13 -7.98 -14.25
C PRO A 186 1.57 -9.31 -13.72
N THR A 187 2.39 -10.33 -13.70
CA THR A 187 2.15 -11.53 -12.89
C THR A 187 2.19 -11.15 -11.42
N MET A 188 1.14 -11.44 -10.66
CA MET A 188 1.03 -11.02 -9.26
C MET A 188 1.17 -12.18 -8.30
N SER A 189 1.94 -11.95 -7.25
CA SER A 189 2.19 -12.91 -6.18
C SER A 189 1.97 -12.30 -4.81
N ILE A 190 1.48 -13.10 -3.88
CA ILE A 190 1.24 -12.69 -2.50
C ILE A 190 1.52 -13.83 -1.52
N LEU A 191 2.12 -13.48 -0.38
CA LEU A 191 2.18 -14.36 0.80
C LEU A 191 1.25 -13.84 1.88
N LEU A 192 0.41 -14.70 2.40
CA LEU A 192 -0.48 -14.42 3.52
C LEU A 192 -0.06 -15.22 4.76
N ARG A 193 -0.52 -14.78 5.91
CA ARG A 193 -0.26 -15.41 7.21
C ARG A 193 -1.54 -15.45 8.04
N ASN A 194 -1.65 -16.45 8.93
CA ASN A 194 -2.69 -16.43 9.96
C ASN A 194 -2.73 -15.04 10.63
N PRO A 195 -3.87 -14.32 10.58
CA PRO A 195 -3.92 -12.91 10.98
C PRO A 195 -3.53 -12.67 12.44
N VAL A 196 -3.90 -13.58 13.32
CA VAL A 196 -3.55 -13.50 14.76
C VAL A 196 -2.03 -13.62 14.93
N GLN A 197 -1.43 -14.61 14.29
CA GLN A 197 0.03 -14.82 14.34
C GLN A 197 0.80 -13.66 13.68
N ARG A 198 0.27 -13.09 12.60
CA ARG A 198 0.84 -11.91 11.97
C ARG A 198 0.86 -10.71 12.94
N VAL A 199 -0.26 -10.45 13.62
CA VAL A 199 -0.38 -9.35 14.59
C VAL A 199 0.58 -9.55 15.75
N ILE A 200 0.62 -10.74 16.34
CA ILE A 200 1.56 -11.07 17.43
C ILE A 200 3.00 -10.87 16.96
N SER A 201 3.34 -11.36 15.78
CA SER A 201 4.68 -11.16 15.19
C SER A 201 5.02 -9.67 15.04
N ASN A 202 4.06 -8.84 14.68
CA ASN A 202 4.27 -7.41 14.50
C ASN A 202 4.42 -6.66 15.83
N ILE A 203 3.63 -7.02 16.85
CA ILE A 203 3.76 -6.46 18.21
C ILE A 203 5.20 -6.65 18.72
N PHE A 204 5.70 -7.88 18.66
CA PHE A 204 7.05 -8.18 19.15
C PHE A 204 8.15 -7.60 18.25
N HIS A 205 7.88 -7.46 16.97
CA HIS A 205 8.80 -6.76 16.07
C HIS A 205 8.94 -5.28 16.44
N MET A 206 7.83 -4.59 16.66
CA MET A 206 7.84 -3.18 17.10
C MET A 206 8.52 -3.05 18.47
N LYS A 207 8.20 -3.92 19.41
CA LYS A 207 8.83 -3.93 20.74
C LYS A 207 10.35 -4.05 20.68
N ASN A 208 10.87 -4.86 19.78
CA ASN A 208 12.29 -5.16 19.70
C ASN A 208 13.09 -4.15 18.86
N ASN A 209 12.43 -3.46 17.92
CA ASN A 209 13.13 -2.63 16.92
C ASN A 209 12.78 -1.14 16.99
N ASP A 210 11.77 -0.75 17.75
CA ASP A 210 11.39 0.66 17.89
C ASP A 210 11.53 1.10 19.36
N PRO A 211 12.42 2.04 19.66
CA PRO A 211 12.63 2.53 21.04
C PRO A 211 11.36 3.02 21.73
N ASN A 212 10.39 3.56 20.97
CA ASN A 212 9.14 4.07 21.50
C ASN A 212 8.20 2.96 22.03
N PHE A 213 8.47 1.71 21.68
CA PHE A 213 7.65 0.54 22.06
C PHE A 213 8.35 -0.42 23.01
N LYS A 214 9.66 -0.23 23.27
CA LYS A 214 10.51 -1.15 24.04
C LYS A 214 9.93 -1.48 25.42
N ASP A 215 9.46 -0.47 26.13
CA ASP A 215 9.00 -0.59 27.52
C ASP A 215 7.48 -0.83 27.65
N LEU A 216 6.78 -0.89 26.51
CA LEU A 216 5.34 -1.08 26.51
C LEU A 216 4.98 -2.57 26.57
N SER A 217 3.87 -2.85 27.24
CA SER A 217 3.25 -4.18 27.19
C SER A 217 2.66 -4.46 25.79
N PRO A 218 2.51 -5.74 25.39
CA PRO A 218 1.87 -6.10 24.12
C PRO A 218 0.50 -5.45 23.91
N ALA A 219 -0.30 -5.30 24.95
CA ALA A 219 -1.62 -4.67 24.89
C ALA A 219 -1.53 -3.15 24.61
N GLN A 220 -0.56 -2.46 25.20
CA GLN A 220 -0.31 -1.05 24.95
C GLN A 220 0.21 -0.82 23.51
N ILE A 221 1.11 -1.68 23.04
CA ILE A 221 1.61 -1.64 21.67
C ILE A 221 0.45 -1.82 20.69
N TYR A 222 -0.40 -2.83 20.92
CA TYR A 222 -1.58 -3.08 20.09
C TYR A 222 -2.53 -1.88 20.06
N GLY A 223 -2.76 -1.24 21.22
CA GLY A 223 -3.60 -0.04 21.31
C GLY A 223 -3.06 1.18 20.54
N LYS A 224 -1.72 1.32 20.47
CA LYS A 224 -1.06 2.44 19.78
C LYS A 224 -0.83 2.20 18.29
N GLY A 225 -0.74 0.95 17.85
CA GLY A 225 -0.34 0.59 16.50
C GLY A 225 -1.43 0.72 15.43
N GLY A 226 -2.69 0.96 15.83
CA GLY A 226 -3.78 1.32 14.93
C GLY A 226 -3.95 0.35 13.74
N TRP A 227 -3.95 0.91 12.54
CA TRP A 227 -4.17 0.18 11.29
C TRP A 227 -3.13 -0.92 10.99
N HIS A 228 -1.90 -0.85 11.54
CA HIS A 228 -0.87 -1.89 11.38
C HIS A 228 -1.30 -3.26 11.91
N PHE A 229 -2.31 -3.27 12.77
CA PHE A 229 -2.79 -4.48 13.42
C PHE A 229 -4.19 -4.92 12.97
N ILE A 230 -4.98 -4.02 12.35
CA ILE A 230 -6.40 -4.27 12.08
C ILE A 230 -6.63 -4.51 10.58
N ASN A 231 -6.95 -5.77 10.24
CA ASN A 231 -7.27 -6.21 8.88
C ASN A 231 -6.25 -5.73 7.83
N LEU A 232 -4.96 -5.81 8.15
CA LEU A 232 -3.91 -5.29 7.29
C LEU A 232 -3.82 -6.02 5.96
N GLN A 233 -3.95 -7.35 5.95
CA GLN A 233 -3.85 -8.14 4.74
C GLN A 233 -4.97 -7.79 3.76
N THR A 234 -6.18 -7.60 4.27
CA THR A 234 -7.31 -7.08 3.49
C THR A 234 -7.00 -5.70 2.92
N ARG A 235 -6.42 -4.80 3.72
CA ARG A 235 -6.05 -3.44 3.28
C ARG A 235 -5.06 -3.42 2.13
N TYR A 236 -4.16 -4.39 2.05
CA TYR A 236 -3.24 -4.55 0.92
C TYR A 236 -3.93 -5.00 -0.36
N LEU A 237 -5.05 -5.69 -0.26
CA LEU A 237 -5.79 -6.23 -1.39
C LEU A 237 -6.96 -5.36 -1.85
N ILE A 238 -7.50 -4.49 -1.00
CA ILE A 238 -8.57 -3.59 -1.44
C ILE A 238 -8.00 -2.40 -2.20
N ASP A 239 -8.79 -1.86 -3.12
CA ASP A 239 -8.44 -0.69 -3.88
C ASP A 239 -8.73 0.59 -3.07
N ASN A 240 -7.79 1.00 -2.27
CA ASN A 240 -7.85 2.27 -1.52
C ASN A 240 -7.27 3.45 -2.33
N GLY A 241 -7.14 3.28 -3.64
CA GLY A 241 -6.29 4.14 -4.43
C GLY A 241 -4.81 3.93 -4.09
N LEU A 242 -3.93 4.61 -4.80
CA LEU A 242 -2.48 4.59 -4.53
C LEU A 242 -2.10 5.39 -3.27
N ASN A 243 -2.98 5.46 -2.29
CA ASN A 243 -2.76 6.23 -1.07
C ASN A 243 -1.80 5.46 -0.14
N MET A 244 -0.52 5.49 -0.49
CA MET A 244 0.58 4.79 0.18
C MET A 244 1.07 5.45 1.45
N HIS A 245 0.55 6.60 1.81
CA HIS A 245 0.71 7.10 3.16
C HIS A 245 -0.24 6.36 4.09
N MET A 246 -0.04 5.05 4.20
CA MET A 246 -0.71 4.22 5.21
C MET A 246 -0.47 4.73 6.66
N ARG A 247 0.46 5.67 6.85
CA ARG A 247 0.66 6.38 8.12
C ARG A 247 -0.53 7.27 8.52
N TYR A 248 -1.45 7.58 7.60
CA TYR A 248 -2.59 8.48 7.85
C TYR A 248 -3.95 7.82 7.58
N LEU A 249 -3.98 6.55 7.22
CA LEU A 249 -5.23 5.85 7.28
C LEU A 249 -5.55 5.67 8.77
N ASP A 250 -6.28 6.63 9.34
CA ASP A 250 -7.12 6.33 10.48
C ASP A 250 -7.69 4.95 10.24
N ALA A 251 -7.59 4.08 11.25
CA ALA A 251 -8.09 2.70 11.15
C ALA A 251 -9.63 2.71 11.02
N LYS A 252 -10.13 3.42 9.97
CA LYS A 252 -11.55 3.41 9.66
C LYS A 252 -11.97 1.96 9.49
N PRO A 253 -13.04 1.55 10.13
CA PRO A 253 -13.58 0.23 9.93
C PRO A 253 -13.74 -0.04 8.44
N LEU A 254 -13.28 -1.21 8.00
CA LEU A 254 -13.52 -1.62 6.62
C LEU A 254 -15.02 -1.91 6.47
N GLY A 255 -15.64 -1.29 5.48
CA GLY A 255 -17.05 -1.53 5.17
C GLY A 255 -17.31 -2.93 4.59
N SER A 256 -18.58 -3.31 4.47
CA SER A 256 -19.01 -4.62 3.95
C SER A 256 -18.45 -4.99 2.57
N PRO A 257 -18.16 -4.05 1.63
CA PRO A 257 -17.56 -4.41 0.33
C PRO A 257 -16.11 -4.88 0.41
N ALA A 258 -15.38 -4.57 1.51
CA ALA A 258 -13.94 -4.84 1.59
C ALA A 258 -13.58 -6.32 1.42
N MET A 259 -14.35 -7.23 2.04
CA MET A 259 -14.10 -8.67 1.91
C MET A 259 -14.33 -9.18 0.48
N SER A 260 -15.42 -8.76 -0.14
CA SER A 260 -15.75 -9.13 -1.53
C SER A 260 -14.68 -8.63 -2.49
N GLN A 261 -14.25 -7.38 -2.33
CA GLN A 261 -13.20 -6.78 -3.14
C GLN A 261 -11.85 -7.47 -2.92
N ALA A 262 -11.46 -7.71 -1.66
CA ALA A 262 -10.21 -8.41 -1.36
C ALA A 262 -10.18 -9.84 -1.93
N LYS A 263 -11.29 -10.58 -1.85
CA LYS A 263 -11.41 -11.91 -2.44
C LYS A 263 -11.31 -11.86 -3.97
N LYS A 264 -11.99 -10.90 -4.62
CA LYS A 264 -11.86 -10.69 -6.07
C LYS A 264 -10.40 -10.41 -6.46
N HIS A 265 -9.72 -9.57 -5.71
CA HIS A 265 -8.33 -9.21 -5.98
C HIS A 265 -7.33 -10.32 -5.63
N LEU A 266 -7.61 -11.13 -4.62
CA LEU A 266 -6.84 -12.33 -4.34
C LEU A 266 -6.87 -13.30 -5.54
N ASN A 267 -8.00 -13.37 -6.23
CA ASN A 267 -8.14 -14.21 -7.44
C ASN A 267 -7.40 -13.65 -8.66
N LEU A 268 -6.96 -12.39 -8.64
CA LEU A 268 -6.09 -11.82 -9.66
C LEU A 268 -4.62 -12.21 -9.48
N CYS A 269 -4.24 -12.72 -8.30
CA CYS A 269 -2.89 -13.18 -8.04
C CYS A 269 -2.73 -14.59 -8.62
N GLU A 270 -1.75 -14.78 -9.46
CA GLU A 270 -1.37 -16.06 -10.05
C GLU A 270 -0.81 -17.00 -8.97
N PHE A 271 -0.06 -16.44 -8.02
CA PHE A 271 0.47 -17.16 -6.87
C PHE A 271 -0.09 -16.60 -5.57
N VAL A 272 -0.63 -17.49 -4.74
CA VAL A 272 -1.02 -17.23 -3.36
C VAL A 272 -0.31 -18.27 -2.50
N GLY A 273 0.61 -17.82 -1.64
CA GLY A 273 1.33 -18.69 -0.72
C GLY A 273 0.98 -18.40 0.74
N LEU A 274 1.36 -19.30 1.62
CA LEU A 274 1.12 -19.21 3.06
C LEU A 274 2.44 -19.22 3.83
N SER A 275 2.56 -18.30 4.78
CA SER A 275 3.73 -18.16 5.65
C SER A 275 3.97 -19.40 6.52
N GLU A 276 2.91 -20.08 6.91
CA GLU A 276 2.95 -21.30 7.71
C GLU A 276 3.41 -22.52 6.92
N GLU A 277 3.26 -22.47 5.60
CA GLU A 277 3.63 -23.52 4.65
C GLU A 277 4.62 -22.95 3.64
N LEU A 278 5.67 -22.28 4.12
CA LEU A 278 6.59 -21.55 3.27
C LEU A 278 7.33 -22.48 2.29
N ASP A 279 7.76 -23.64 2.73
CA ASP A 279 8.45 -24.63 1.89
C ASP A 279 7.55 -25.09 0.73
N LYS A 280 6.30 -25.42 1.04
CA LYS A 280 5.30 -25.78 0.05
C LYS A 280 4.97 -24.59 -0.88
N SER A 281 4.93 -23.39 -0.33
CA SER A 281 4.75 -22.15 -1.10
C SER A 281 5.90 -21.91 -2.08
N VAL A 282 7.14 -22.19 -1.69
CA VAL A 282 8.31 -22.08 -2.57
C VAL A 282 8.24 -23.11 -3.69
N ARG A 283 7.92 -24.37 -3.39
CA ARG A 283 7.75 -25.42 -4.41
C ARG A 283 6.65 -25.04 -5.41
N LEU A 284 5.52 -24.51 -4.93
CA LEU A 284 4.45 -24.01 -5.78
C LEU A 284 4.90 -22.86 -6.69
N ALA A 285 5.64 -21.88 -6.15
CA ALA A 285 6.15 -20.76 -6.95
C ALA A 285 7.12 -21.24 -8.03
N ASN A 286 8.02 -22.18 -7.70
CA ASN A 286 8.92 -22.79 -8.67
C ASN A 286 8.13 -23.46 -9.81
N LYS A 287 7.07 -24.18 -9.47
CA LYS A 287 6.25 -24.87 -10.48
C LYS A 287 5.46 -23.91 -11.37
N LEU A 288 4.89 -22.85 -10.78
CA LEU A 288 4.07 -21.89 -11.52
C LEU A 288 4.87 -20.98 -12.46
N PHE A 289 6.12 -20.66 -12.09
CA PHE A 289 6.90 -19.65 -12.78
C PHE A 289 8.19 -20.16 -13.40
N ASP A 290 8.40 -21.47 -13.36
CA ASP A 290 9.66 -22.10 -13.80
C ASP A 290 10.90 -21.48 -13.11
N TRP A 291 10.76 -21.23 -11.79
CA TRP A 291 11.85 -20.73 -10.97
C TRP A 291 12.61 -21.86 -10.30
N THR A 292 13.80 -21.55 -9.83
CA THR A 292 14.71 -22.46 -9.10
C THR A 292 15.00 -21.93 -7.70
N LEU A 293 13.99 -21.45 -7.00
CA LEU A 293 14.13 -20.97 -5.62
C LEU A 293 14.53 -22.13 -4.72
N GLU A 294 15.58 -21.91 -3.91
CA GLU A 294 15.98 -22.88 -2.88
C GLU A 294 14.91 -22.96 -1.79
N GLU A 295 14.70 -24.17 -1.25
CA GLU A 295 13.85 -24.28 -0.06
C GLU A 295 14.42 -23.41 1.08
N PRO A 296 13.56 -22.62 1.75
CA PRO A 296 14.01 -21.77 2.82
C PRO A 296 14.58 -22.65 3.94
N LYS A 297 15.85 -22.48 4.26
CA LYS A 297 16.41 -23.10 5.47
C LYS A 297 15.56 -22.58 6.64
N MET A 298 14.84 -23.47 7.29
CA MET A 298 14.13 -23.15 8.51
C MET A 298 15.16 -22.58 9.50
N VAL A 299 15.35 -21.27 9.48
CA VAL A 299 16.01 -20.61 10.59
C VAL A 299 15.01 -20.77 11.72
N ASN A 300 15.25 -21.77 12.55
CA ASN A 300 14.61 -21.87 13.86
C ASN A 300 14.98 -20.59 14.61
N VAL A 301 14.26 -19.52 14.33
CA VAL A 301 14.20 -18.39 15.24
C VAL A 301 13.65 -19.00 16.49
N ALA A 302 14.54 -19.27 17.45
CA ALA A 302 14.15 -19.75 18.77
C ALA A 302 12.91 -18.96 19.16
N GLN A 303 11.79 -19.63 19.18
CA GLN A 303 10.53 -19.01 19.57
C GLN A 303 10.66 -18.76 21.08
N SER A 304 11.30 -17.62 21.43
CA SER A 304 10.97 -17.01 22.71
C SER A 304 9.44 -16.93 22.68
N LYS A 305 8.78 -17.66 23.60
CA LYS A 305 7.32 -17.77 23.64
C LYS A 305 6.74 -16.35 23.56
N LYS A 306 6.25 -15.98 22.39
CA LYS A 306 5.61 -14.68 22.16
C LYS A 306 4.19 -14.77 22.72
N GLU A 307 4.11 -14.82 24.05
CA GLU A 307 2.85 -14.94 24.73
C GLU A 307 2.18 -13.59 24.89
N VAL A 308 0.91 -13.55 24.56
CA VAL A 308 0.01 -12.42 24.81
C VAL A 308 -1.12 -12.88 25.71
N SER A 309 -1.71 -11.97 26.49
CA SER A 309 -2.81 -12.33 27.39
C SER A 309 -4.02 -12.85 26.59
N PRO A 310 -4.83 -13.75 27.20
CA PRO A 310 -6.08 -14.22 26.57
C PRO A 310 -7.02 -13.08 26.16
N GLN A 311 -7.07 -12.01 26.95
CA GLN A 311 -7.87 -10.82 26.67
C GLN A 311 -7.39 -10.11 25.38
N LEU A 312 -6.07 -9.92 25.23
CA LEU A 312 -5.50 -9.34 24.03
C LEU A 312 -5.72 -10.24 22.82
N LEU A 313 -5.55 -11.55 23.00
CA LEU A 313 -5.78 -12.53 21.92
C LEU A 313 -7.23 -12.47 21.40
N ASN A 314 -8.20 -12.39 22.29
CA ASN A 314 -9.62 -12.26 21.93
C ASN A 314 -9.90 -10.94 21.20
N ARG A 315 -9.30 -9.84 21.67
CA ARG A 315 -9.40 -8.55 21.00
C ARG A 315 -8.82 -8.60 19.58
N ILE A 316 -7.62 -9.15 19.42
CA ILE A 316 -6.98 -9.32 18.11
C ILE A 316 -7.90 -10.10 17.15
N ARG A 317 -8.48 -11.22 17.61
CA ARG A 317 -9.42 -12.01 16.80
C ARG A 317 -10.64 -11.20 16.39
N LYS A 318 -11.24 -10.47 17.33
CA LYS A 318 -12.41 -9.62 17.06
C LYS A 318 -12.12 -8.53 16.04
N ASP A 319 -10.99 -7.87 16.17
CA ASP A 319 -10.63 -6.72 15.32
C ASP A 319 -10.16 -7.15 13.92
N ASN A 320 -9.78 -8.43 13.72
CA ASN A 320 -9.26 -8.97 12.48
C ASN A 320 -10.19 -9.98 11.77
N GLN A 321 -11.50 -9.87 11.98
CA GLN A 321 -12.48 -10.82 11.42
C GLN A 321 -12.47 -10.87 9.90
N ILE A 322 -12.16 -9.76 9.23
CA ILE A 322 -12.12 -9.71 7.76
C ILE A 322 -10.86 -10.44 7.26
N ASP A 323 -9.71 -10.17 7.88
CA ASP A 323 -8.47 -10.89 7.55
C ASP A 323 -8.58 -12.40 7.82
N ILE A 324 -9.28 -12.81 8.89
CA ILE A 324 -9.52 -14.24 9.19
C ILE A 324 -10.30 -14.90 8.05
N LYS A 325 -11.37 -14.27 7.58
CA LYS A 325 -12.15 -14.77 6.44
C LYS A 325 -11.35 -14.76 5.13
N LEU A 326 -10.55 -13.71 4.92
CA LEU A 326 -9.66 -13.62 3.76
C LEU A 326 -8.61 -14.73 3.77
N TYR A 327 -8.00 -14.99 4.93
CA TYR A 327 -7.01 -16.06 5.09
C TYR A 327 -7.60 -17.45 4.84
N GLN A 328 -8.82 -17.70 5.28
CA GLN A 328 -9.54 -18.95 4.96
C GLN A 328 -9.73 -19.12 3.45
N ALA A 329 -10.14 -18.04 2.75
CA ALA A 329 -10.27 -18.08 1.30
C ALA A 329 -8.91 -18.28 0.60
N ALA A 330 -7.85 -17.65 1.13
CA ALA A 330 -6.49 -17.82 0.62
C ALA A 330 -5.97 -19.25 0.81
N LYS A 331 -6.28 -19.86 1.97
CA LYS A 331 -5.90 -21.26 2.22
C LYS A 331 -6.56 -22.21 1.23
N LEU A 332 -7.86 -22.09 1.01
CA LEU A 332 -8.57 -22.90 0.00
C LEU A 332 -7.98 -22.72 -1.40
N ARG A 333 -7.61 -21.50 -1.77
CA ARG A 333 -6.97 -21.22 -3.06
C ARG A 333 -5.56 -21.80 -3.14
N PHE A 334 -4.78 -21.68 -2.07
CA PHE A 334 -3.44 -22.27 -1.98
C PHE A 334 -3.50 -23.80 -2.13
N ASP A 335 -4.40 -24.45 -1.37
CA ASP A 335 -4.58 -25.91 -1.44
C ASP A 335 -4.96 -26.35 -2.86
N SER A 336 -5.91 -25.65 -3.51
CA SER A 336 -6.30 -25.92 -4.91
C SER A 336 -5.15 -25.68 -5.90
N LEU A 337 -4.33 -24.65 -5.72
CA LEU A 337 -3.16 -24.42 -6.56
C LEU A 337 -2.12 -25.51 -6.38
N CYS A 338 -1.88 -25.97 -5.16
CA CYS A 338 -0.96 -27.08 -4.86
C CYS A 338 -1.44 -28.38 -5.53
N GLU A 339 -2.70 -28.76 -5.34
CA GLU A 339 -3.29 -29.93 -5.93
C GLU A 339 -3.20 -29.91 -7.47
N SER A 340 -3.59 -28.79 -8.08
CA SER A 340 -3.55 -28.62 -9.54
C SER A 340 -2.13 -28.68 -10.13
N ASN A 341 -1.09 -28.46 -9.33
CA ASN A 341 0.31 -28.46 -9.75
C ASN A 341 1.10 -29.65 -9.20
N GLY A 342 0.45 -30.62 -8.55
CA GLY A 342 1.09 -31.82 -8.01
C GLY A 342 2.08 -31.52 -6.87
N ILE A 343 1.73 -30.55 -6.01
CA ILE A 343 2.52 -30.16 -4.83
C ILE A 343 1.86 -30.75 -3.58
N ASP A 344 2.49 -31.71 -2.97
CA ASP A 344 2.06 -32.38 -1.73
C ASP A 344 2.46 -31.61 -0.46
#